data_6f4da3175f611f37fd4c0cc2b018d0ab
#
_entry.id   6f4da3175f611f37fd4c0cc2b018d0ab
#
_cell.length_a   1.000
_cell.length_b   1.000
_cell.length_c   1.000
_cell.angle_alpha   90.00
_cell.angle_beta   90.00
_cell.angle_gamma   90.00
#
_symmetry.space_group_name_H-M   'P 1'
#
loop_
_entity.id
_entity.type
_entity.pdbx_description
1 polymer ?
#
loop_
_entity_poly.entity_id
_entity_poly.type
_entity_poly.pdbx_seq_one_letter_code
_entity_poly.pdbx_strand_id
1 'polypeptide(L)'
;MRGGGRFSIIIFALIGLAIYYFSNQEVNPFTGEREFNTVSIEKATQLGAQSYAQMLQQEGGNVVCSRAAGTCSAAGRELVATVREIGERLRIAAIDYERELLEAGWSFEPVSHKFDWTFNVIDSEQPNAFCLPGGYVAIYTGILDVTGNSDGQVTLADIKDVDKLAVVMGHEIGHAMAHHGAKRMSNTQLAQFGSMAVAVGLGDMSVSQQNMVRQAFGMAAQGGLMAFSRDHETQADKIGLELLVRACYDPREAPELWERMGQLGGGQRPPEWMSTHPASETRAANFREWMPAAVAMYKARCEQLN
;
A
#
# COMPACT_ATOMS: atom_id res chain seq x y z
N MET A 1 -7.06 -49.18 14.90
CA MET A 1 -5.95 -48.71 14.09
C MET A 1 -6.47 -47.87 12.89
N ARG A 2 -7.10 -46.71 13.09
CA ARG A 2 -7.61 -45.84 12.00
C ARG A 2 -6.96 -44.44 11.96
N GLY A 3 -5.94 -44.18 12.79
CA GLY A 3 -5.31 -42.85 12.87
C GLY A 3 -4.17 -42.58 11.87
N GLY A 4 -3.56 -43.62 11.30
CA GLY A 4 -2.37 -43.44 10.45
C GLY A 4 -2.64 -42.78 9.08
N GLY A 5 -3.81 -43.02 8.49
CA GLY A 5 -4.13 -42.52 7.14
C GLY A 5 -4.34 -40.98 7.10
N ARG A 6 -4.92 -40.39 8.15
CA ARG A 6 -5.19 -38.94 8.20
C ARG A 6 -3.94 -38.14 8.52
N PHE A 7 -3.07 -38.66 9.37
CA PHE A 7 -1.77 -38.02 9.65
C PHE A 7 -0.93 -37.90 8.37
N SER A 8 -0.96 -38.97 7.53
CA SER A 8 -0.31 -38.92 6.21
C SER A 8 -0.93 -37.89 5.29
N ILE A 9 -2.26 -37.70 5.29
CA ILE A 9 -2.94 -36.65 4.49
C ILE A 9 -2.48 -35.25 4.90
N ILE A 10 -2.37 -34.97 6.21
CA ILE A 10 -1.90 -33.68 6.71
C ILE A 10 -0.45 -33.44 6.25
N ILE A 11 0.42 -34.46 6.37
CA ILE A 11 1.82 -34.34 5.93
C ILE A 11 1.88 -34.02 4.43
N PHE A 12 1.14 -34.76 3.61
CA PHE A 12 1.09 -34.51 2.15
C PHE A 12 0.52 -33.11 1.83
N ALA A 13 -0.50 -32.66 2.55
CA ALA A 13 -1.04 -31.32 2.39
C ALA A 13 -0.01 -30.23 2.74
N LEU A 14 0.72 -30.39 3.84
CA LEU A 14 1.79 -29.46 4.24
C LEU A 14 2.95 -29.46 3.24
N ILE A 15 3.35 -30.64 2.74
CA ILE A 15 4.37 -30.74 1.67
C ILE A 15 3.87 -30.03 0.41
N GLY A 16 2.62 -30.27 0.01
CA GLY A 16 1.99 -29.61 -1.14
C GLY A 16 1.96 -28.07 -0.99
N LEU A 17 1.60 -27.58 0.20
CA LEU A 17 1.64 -26.14 0.51
C LEU A 17 3.06 -25.56 0.47
N ALA A 18 4.04 -26.31 0.99
CA ALA A 18 5.44 -25.89 0.93
C ALA A 18 5.94 -25.83 -0.52
N ILE A 19 5.66 -26.86 -1.33
CA ILE A 19 6.00 -26.85 -2.76
C ILE A 19 5.31 -25.67 -3.45
N TYR A 20 4.02 -25.45 -3.21
CA TYR A 20 3.27 -24.34 -3.77
C TYR A 20 3.87 -23.00 -3.40
N TYR A 21 4.23 -22.80 -2.13
CA TYR A 21 4.89 -21.58 -1.65
C TYR A 21 6.23 -21.34 -2.33
N PHE A 22 7.12 -22.35 -2.34
CA PHE A 22 8.47 -22.18 -2.92
C PHE A 22 8.50 -22.11 -4.45
N SER A 23 7.50 -22.73 -5.11
CA SER A 23 7.40 -22.67 -6.59
C SER A 23 6.84 -21.35 -7.12
N ASN A 24 6.20 -20.54 -6.27
CA ASN A 24 5.59 -19.27 -6.64
C ASN A 24 6.29 -18.09 -5.96
N GLN A 25 7.61 -18.08 -6.02
CA GLN A 25 8.43 -16.96 -5.56
C GLN A 25 8.82 -16.08 -6.74
N GLU A 26 8.52 -14.79 -6.66
CA GLU A 26 9.03 -13.79 -7.59
C GLU A 26 10.09 -12.92 -6.93
N VAL A 27 10.95 -12.31 -7.72
CA VAL A 27 11.95 -11.36 -7.22
C VAL A 27 11.34 -9.97 -7.19
N ASN A 28 11.36 -9.35 -6.01
CA ASN A 28 10.95 -7.96 -5.85
C ASN A 28 11.94 -7.05 -6.61
N PRO A 29 11.46 -6.23 -7.57
CA PRO A 29 12.34 -5.41 -8.40
C PRO A 29 13.10 -4.31 -7.63
N PHE A 30 12.65 -3.95 -6.44
CA PHE A 30 13.21 -2.84 -5.65
C PHE A 30 14.14 -3.31 -4.53
N THR A 31 14.05 -4.59 -4.10
CA THR A 31 14.86 -5.14 -3.01
C THR A 31 15.73 -6.30 -3.44
N GLY A 32 15.40 -6.97 -4.53
CA GLY A 32 16.03 -8.22 -4.94
C GLY A 32 15.61 -9.44 -4.11
N GLU A 33 14.76 -9.28 -3.12
CA GLU A 33 14.28 -10.36 -2.27
C GLU A 33 13.24 -11.23 -3.00
N ARG A 34 13.16 -12.50 -2.60
CA ARG A 34 12.14 -13.41 -3.10
C ARG A 34 10.91 -13.36 -2.25
N GLU A 35 9.76 -13.11 -2.86
CA GLU A 35 8.48 -12.95 -2.19
C GLU A 35 7.42 -13.84 -2.87
N PHE A 36 6.53 -14.40 -2.05
CA PHE A 36 5.46 -15.27 -2.55
C PHE A 36 4.39 -14.44 -3.28
N ASN A 37 4.19 -14.75 -4.55
CA ASN A 37 3.12 -14.17 -5.36
C ASN A 37 2.57 -15.18 -6.36
N THR A 38 1.25 -15.33 -6.40
CA THR A 38 0.50 -16.21 -7.32
C THR A 38 -0.50 -15.44 -8.18
N VAL A 39 -0.62 -14.13 -7.94
CA VAL A 39 -1.56 -13.26 -8.64
C VAL A 39 -0.78 -12.45 -9.68
N SER A 40 -1.03 -12.70 -10.96
CA SER A 40 -0.39 -11.93 -12.02
C SER A 40 -0.76 -10.44 -11.95
N ILE A 41 0.10 -9.58 -12.50
CA ILE A 41 -0.09 -8.13 -12.55
C ILE A 41 -1.41 -7.79 -13.26
N GLU A 42 -1.71 -8.45 -14.37
CA GLU A 42 -2.95 -8.23 -15.14
C GLU A 42 -4.18 -8.56 -14.30
N LYS A 43 -4.13 -9.68 -13.55
CA LYS A 43 -5.23 -10.08 -12.68
C LYS A 43 -5.38 -9.11 -11.51
N ALA A 44 -4.29 -8.68 -10.90
CA ALA A 44 -4.30 -7.70 -9.83
C ALA A 44 -4.87 -6.36 -10.31
N THR A 45 -4.44 -5.88 -11.48
CA THR A 45 -4.95 -4.64 -12.12
C THR A 45 -6.44 -4.74 -12.41
N GLN A 46 -6.91 -5.88 -12.96
CA GLN A 46 -8.33 -6.09 -13.21
C GLN A 46 -9.17 -6.03 -11.92
N LEU A 47 -8.69 -6.67 -10.85
CA LEU A 47 -9.34 -6.66 -9.54
C LEU A 47 -9.30 -5.26 -8.92
N GLY A 48 -8.18 -4.54 -9.08
CA GLY A 48 -8.03 -3.15 -8.66
C GLY A 48 -9.06 -2.24 -9.32
N ALA A 49 -9.20 -2.33 -10.64
CA ALA A 49 -10.21 -1.57 -11.40
C ALA A 49 -11.64 -1.84 -10.92
N GLN A 50 -11.98 -3.11 -10.72
CA GLN A 50 -13.31 -3.51 -10.25
C GLN A 50 -13.60 -3.00 -8.84
N SER A 51 -12.63 -3.17 -7.92
CA SER A 51 -12.76 -2.70 -6.53
C SER A 51 -12.87 -1.18 -6.47
N TYR A 52 -12.07 -0.47 -7.28
CA TYR A 52 -12.10 0.98 -7.35
C TYR A 52 -13.44 1.51 -7.86
N ALA A 53 -13.95 0.93 -8.95
CA ALA A 53 -15.26 1.30 -9.48
C ALA A 53 -16.40 1.05 -8.48
N GLN A 54 -16.35 -0.08 -7.77
CA GLN A 54 -17.32 -0.40 -6.72
C GLN A 54 -17.25 0.60 -5.56
N MET A 55 -16.05 0.94 -5.10
CA MET A 55 -15.83 1.93 -4.04
C MET A 55 -16.37 3.31 -4.47
N LEU A 56 -16.04 3.79 -5.67
CA LEU A 56 -16.57 5.07 -6.18
C LEU A 56 -18.10 5.08 -6.30
N GLN A 57 -18.73 3.93 -6.57
CA GLN A 57 -20.19 3.81 -6.55
C GLN A 57 -20.76 3.89 -5.14
N GLN A 58 -20.08 3.28 -4.15
CA GLN A 58 -20.49 3.32 -2.75
C GLN A 58 -20.33 4.72 -2.16
N GLU A 59 -19.23 5.41 -2.48
CA GLU A 59 -18.97 6.79 -2.06
C GLU A 59 -19.87 7.82 -2.78
N GLY A 60 -20.35 7.49 -3.96
CA GLY A 60 -21.39 8.26 -4.66
C GLY A 60 -21.13 9.77 -4.70
N GLY A 61 -21.93 10.53 -3.94
CA GLY A 61 -21.85 11.97 -3.82
C GLY A 61 -20.60 12.50 -3.10
N ASN A 62 -19.88 11.66 -2.37
CA ASN A 62 -18.68 12.05 -1.61
C ASN A 62 -17.43 12.19 -2.49
N VAL A 63 -17.46 11.71 -3.74
CA VAL A 63 -16.34 11.94 -4.66
C VAL A 63 -16.33 13.40 -5.10
N VAL A 64 -15.33 14.13 -4.64
CA VAL A 64 -15.22 15.59 -4.85
C VAL A 64 -15.18 15.92 -6.34
N CYS A 65 -16.01 16.87 -6.76
CA CYS A 65 -16.14 17.31 -8.15
C CYS A 65 -16.56 16.21 -9.14
N SER A 66 -17.16 15.12 -8.68
CA SER A 66 -17.76 14.13 -9.55
C SER A 66 -19.10 14.63 -10.12
N ARG A 67 -19.59 13.96 -11.17
CA ARG A 67 -20.92 14.24 -11.70
C ARG A 67 -22.04 13.95 -10.68
N ALA A 68 -21.81 12.98 -9.79
CA ALA A 68 -22.74 12.59 -8.75
C ALA A 68 -22.78 13.60 -7.58
N ALA A 69 -21.66 14.29 -7.30
CA ALA A 69 -21.57 15.32 -6.26
C ALA A 69 -22.32 16.62 -6.61
N GLY A 70 -22.76 16.79 -7.85
CA GLY A 70 -23.47 17.98 -8.31
C GLY A 70 -22.53 19.17 -8.56
N THR A 71 -22.65 20.26 -7.78
CA THR A 71 -21.81 21.46 -7.96
C THR A 71 -20.45 21.29 -7.29
N CYS A 72 -19.38 21.53 -8.05
CA CYS A 72 -18.02 21.54 -7.53
C CYS A 72 -17.67 22.94 -7.01
N SER A 73 -17.31 23.08 -5.75
CA SER A 73 -16.84 24.33 -5.15
C SER A 73 -15.49 24.79 -5.74
N ALA A 74 -15.11 26.04 -5.55
CA ALA A 74 -13.79 26.52 -5.97
C ALA A 74 -12.66 25.77 -5.24
N ALA A 75 -12.77 25.62 -3.92
CA ALA A 75 -11.81 24.87 -3.10
C ALA A 75 -11.74 23.38 -3.51
N GLY A 76 -12.89 22.74 -3.81
CA GLY A 76 -12.90 21.38 -4.29
C GLY A 76 -12.19 21.20 -5.64
N ARG A 77 -12.35 22.16 -6.57
CA ARG A 77 -11.62 22.13 -7.85
C ARG A 77 -10.12 22.28 -7.65
N GLU A 78 -9.71 23.18 -6.78
CA GLU A 78 -8.31 23.42 -6.45
C GLU A 78 -7.68 22.17 -5.84
N LEU A 79 -8.33 21.57 -4.83
CA LEU A 79 -7.90 20.32 -4.21
C LEU A 79 -7.74 19.17 -5.23
N VAL A 80 -8.75 18.95 -6.07
CA VAL A 80 -8.68 17.90 -7.10
C VAL A 80 -7.58 18.18 -8.12
N ALA A 81 -7.36 19.45 -8.49
CA ALA A 81 -6.28 19.83 -9.41
C ALA A 81 -4.91 19.55 -8.77
N THR A 82 -4.71 19.95 -7.52
CA THR A 82 -3.45 19.70 -6.78
C THR A 82 -3.15 18.21 -6.63
N VAL A 83 -4.15 17.41 -6.22
CA VAL A 83 -3.97 15.94 -6.10
C VAL A 83 -3.61 15.31 -7.45
N ARG A 84 -4.22 15.78 -8.54
CA ARG A 84 -3.89 15.30 -9.90
C ARG A 84 -2.51 15.72 -10.35
N GLU A 85 -2.09 16.95 -10.04
CA GLU A 85 -0.74 17.43 -10.34
C GLU A 85 0.31 16.61 -9.59
N ILE A 86 0.14 16.40 -8.28
CA ILE A 86 1.02 15.54 -7.49
C ILE A 86 1.06 14.14 -8.09
N GLY A 87 -0.11 13.57 -8.37
CA GLY A 87 -0.23 12.23 -8.93
C GLY A 87 0.46 12.08 -10.28
N GLU A 88 0.32 13.06 -11.17
CA GLU A 88 0.97 13.03 -12.49
C GLU A 88 2.50 13.14 -12.38
N ARG A 89 3.01 13.99 -11.50
CA ARG A 89 4.46 14.09 -11.23
C ARG A 89 5.01 12.78 -10.65
N LEU A 90 4.31 12.17 -9.71
CA LEU A 90 4.70 10.88 -9.13
C LEU A 90 4.59 9.73 -10.14
N ARG A 91 3.59 9.75 -11.04
CA ARG A 91 3.47 8.81 -12.15
C ARG A 91 4.69 8.85 -13.07
N ILE A 92 5.10 10.05 -13.46
CA ILE A 92 6.32 10.23 -14.29
C ILE A 92 7.54 9.71 -13.52
N ALA A 93 7.66 10.08 -12.25
CA ALA A 93 8.75 9.62 -11.39
C ALA A 93 8.79 8.08 -11.25
N ALA A 94 7.63 7.42 -11.18
CA ALA A 94 7.54 5.97 -11.10
C ALA A 94 8.07 5.29 -12.38
N ILE A 95 7.67 5.79 -13.55
CA ILE A 95 8.15 5.28 -14.84
C ILE A 95 9.65 5.52 -14.99
N ASP A 96 10.13 6.70 -14.61
CA ASP A 96 11.55 7.04 -14.66
C ASP A 96 12.37 6.17 -13.71
N TYR A 97 11.88 5.91 -12.51
CA TYR A 97 12.57 5.06 -11.54
C TYR A 97 12.73 3.63 -12.06
N GLU A 98 11.65 3.02 -12.56
CA GLU A 98 11.72 1.68 -13.18
C GLU A 98 12.71 1.64 -14.35
N ARG A 99 12.71 2.66 -15.21
CA ARG A 99 13.65 2.77 -16.33
C ARG A 99 15.10 2.86 -15.84
N GLU A 100 15.39 3.71 -14.86
CA GLU A 100 16.73 3.87 -14.28
C GLU A 100 17.26 2.55 -13.67
N LEU A 101 16.39 1.77 -13.01
CA LEU A 101 16.75 0.46 -12.49
C LEU A 101 17.10 -0.53 -13.61
N LEU A 102 16.34 -0.56 -14.71
CA LEU A 102 16.63 -1.41 -15.86
C LEU A 102 17.96 -1.01 -16.52
N GLU A 103 18.23 0.29 -16.67
CA GLU A 103 19.50 0.82 -17.19
C GLU A 103 20.68 0.48 -16.27
N ALA A 104 20.44 0.37 -14.95
CA ALA A 104 21.44 -0.08 -13.97
C ALA A 104 21.65 -1.60 -13.97
N GLY A 105 20.97 -2.35 -14.83
CA GLY A 105 21.15 -3.79 -15.00
C GLY A 105 20.22 -4.67 -14.16
N TRP A 106 19.21 -4.09 -13.51
CA TRP A 106 18.18 -4.87 -12.86
C TRP A 106 17.29 -5.56 -13.88
N SER A 107 16.80 -6.75 -13.56
CA SER A 107 15.95 -7.56 -14.46
C SER A 107 14.59 -7.80 -13.83
N PHE A 108 13.58 -7.06 -14.29
CA PHE A 108 12.19 -7.20 -13.89
C PHE A 108 11.27 -6.66 -15.00
N GLU A 109 9.97 -6.92 -14.88
CA GLU A 109 8.97 -6.35 -15.78
C GLU A 109 8.47 -5.02 -15.23
N PRO A 110 8.73 -3.87 -15.89
CA PRO A 110 8.22 -2.58 -15.43
C PRO A 110 6.69 -2.52 -15.56
N VAL A 111 6.02 -1.95 -14.57
CA VAL A 111 4.55 -1.96 -14.50
C VAL A 111 3.93 -0.57 -14.54
N SER A 112 4.66 0.46 -14.09
CA SER A 112 4.11 1.81 -13.93
C SER A 112 3.62 2.42 -15.24
N HIS A 113 4.23 2.07 -16.38
CA HIS A 113 3.79 2.51 -17.71
C HIS A 113 2.52 1.82 -18.20
N LYS A 114 2.13 0.68 -17.59
CA LYS A 114 0.92 -0.10 -17.92
C LYS A 114 -0.29 0.26 -17.07
N PHE A 115 -0.09 1.04 -16.00
CA PHE A 115 -1.15 1.41 -15.09
C PHE A 115 -2.10 2.44 -15.72
N ASP A 116 -3.39 2.29 -15.45
CA ASP A 116 -4.45 3.23 -15.81
C ASP A 116 -4.62 4.28 -14.69
N TRP A 117 -3.61 5.16 -14.58
CA TRP A 117 -3.48 6.10 -13.48
C TRP A 117 -4.72 6.99 -13.33
N THR A 118 -5.35 6.89 -12.19
CA THR A 118 -6.55 7.64 -11.85
C THR A 118 -6.44 8.19 -10.44
N PHE A 119 -6.70 9.50 -10.27
CA PHE A 119 -6.59 10.20 -9.01
C PHE A 119 -7.93 10.85 -8.66
N ASN A 120 -8.56 10.40 -7.57
CA ASN A 120 -9.80 10.96 -7.05
C ASN A 120 -9.64 11.38 -5.59
N VAL A 121 -10.45 12.36 -5.21
CA VAL A 121 -10.58 12.83 -3.83
C VAL A 121 -11.96 12.43 -3.31
N ILE A 122 -11.99 11.90 -2.09
CA ILE A 122 -13.22 11.50 -1.41
C ILE A 122 -13.40 12.40 -0.20
N ASP A 123 -14.56 13.05 -0.11
CA ASP A 123 -14.92 13.88 1.03
C ASP A 123 -15.29 13.00 2.22
N SER A 124 -14.40 12.93 3.20
CA SER A 124 -14.55 12.13 4.42
C SER A 124 -13.63 12.63 5.50
N GLU A 125 -14.14 12.76 6.72
CA GLU A 125 -13.33 13.15 7.89
C GLU A 125 -12.31 12.07 8.31
N GLN A 126 -12.43 10.87 7.77
CA GLN A 126 -11.54 9.76 8.12
C GLN A 126 -10.19 9.92 7.39
N PRO A 127 -9.06 10.01 8.12
CA PRO A 127 -7.75 10.03 7.49
C PRO A 127 -7.48 8.71 6.76
N ASN A 128 -7.46 8.75 5.42
CA ASN A 128 -7.20 7.57 4.60
C ASN A 128 -6.64 7.96 3.23
N ALA A 129 -5.86 7.08 2.66
CA ALA A 129 -5.39 7.14 1.28
C ALA A 129 -5.06 5.71 0.82
N PHE A 130 -5.13 5.44 -0.46
CA PHE A 130 -4.68 4.15 -1.01
C PHE A 130 -4.36 4.25 -2.50
N CYS A 131 -3.55 3.31 -2.98
CA CYS A 131 -3.37 3.02 -4.39
C CYS A 131 -3.65 1.54 -4.64
N LEU A 132 -4.73 1.23 -5.36
CA LEU A 132 -5.01 -0.14 -5.77
C LEU A 132 -4.13 -0.55 -6.97
N PRO A 133 -3.87 -1.86 -7.17
CA PRO A 133 -3.17 -2.35 -8.33
C PRO A 133 -3.73 -1.80 -9.63
N GLY A 134 -2.87 -1.32 -10.51
CA GLY A 134 -3.28 -0.65 -11.76
C GLY A 134 -3.26 0.87 -11.69
N GLY A 135 -2.83 1.48 -10.57
CA GLY A 135 -2.66 2.93 -10.45
C GLY A 135 -3.93 3.69 -10.06
N TYR A 136 -4.88 3.04 -9.42
CA TYR A 136 -6.14 3.64 -8.96
C TYR A 136 -5.97 4.25 -7.58
N VAL A 137 -5.76 5.56 -7.51
CA VAL A 137 -5.47 6.33 -6.29
C VAL A 137 -6.71 7.04 -5.78
N ALA A 138 -6.98 6.94 -4.48
CA ALA A 138 -7.96 7.75 -3.79
C ALA A 138 -7.35 8.40 -2.54
N ILE A 139 -7.66 9.68 -2.35
CA ILE A 139 -7.25 10.50 -1.23
C ILE A 139 -8.51 10.95 -0.49
N TYR A 140 -8.62 10.65 0.78
CA TYR A 140 -9.70 11.09 1.64
C TYR A 140 -9.35 12.47 2.24
N THR A 141 -10.32 13.39 2.29
CA THR A 141 -10.06 14.74 2.78
C THR A 141 -9.53 14.76 4.22
N GLY A 142 -9.91 13.79 5.06
CA GLY A 142 -9.38 13.68 6.41
C GLY A 142 -7.86 13.45 6.51
N ILE A 143 -7.18 12.99 5.44
CA ILE A 143 -5.72 12.88 5.44
C ILE A 143 -5.05 14.27 5.42
N LEU A 144 -5.76 15.29 4.93
CA LEU A 144 -5.25 16.66 4.85
C LEU A 144 -5.03 17.27 6.24
N ASP A 145 -5.78 16.83 7.25
CA ASP A 145 -5.57 17.24 8.65
C ASP A 145 -4.19 16.81 9.17
N VAL A 146 -3.63 15.76 8.61
CA VAL A 146 -2.31 15.22 8.97
C VAL A 146 -1.20 15.85 8.15
N THR A 147 -1.46 16.11 6.87
CA THR A 147 -0.48 16.70 5.95
C THR A 147 -0.40 18.21 6.11
N GLY A 148 -1.45 18.87 6.63
CA GLY A 148 -1.54 20.31 6.82
C GLY A 148 -0.69 20.87 7.97
N ASN A 149 -0.71 22.18 8.13
CA ASN A 149 -0.06 22.88 9.22
C ASN A 149 -0.70 22.55 10.58
N SER A 150 0.06 22.75 11.66
CA SER A 150 -0.34 22.47 13.04
C SER A 150 -1.57 23.23 13.56
N ASP A 151 -2.09 24.19 12.79
CA ASP A 151 -3.29 24.97 13.09
C ASP A 151 -4.58 24.32 12.56
N GLY A 152 -4.49 23.16 11.94
CA GLY A 152 -5.65 22.41 11.42
C GLY A 152 -6.25 23.04 10.15
N GLN A 153 -5.64 24.08 9.59
CA GLN A 153 -6.06 24.68 8.32
C GLN A 153 -5.17 24.18 7.18
N VAL A 154 -5.71 23.33 6.34
CA VAL A 154 -5.04 22.90 5.10
C VAL A 154 -5.12 24.03 4.10
N THR A 155 -4.03 24.76 3.93
CA THR A 155 -3.88 25.66 2.81
C THR A 155 -2.99 24.99 1.77
N LEU A 156 -3.59 24.57 0.65
CA LEU A 156 -2.85 24.06 -0.51
C LEU A 156 -1.90 25.10 -1.13
N ALA A 157 -1.92 26.32 -0.64
CA ALA A 157 -0.98 27.37 -0.99
C ALA A 157 0.38 27.23 -0.27
N ASP A 158 0.49 26.40 0.79
CA ASP A 158 1.76 26.11 1.45
C ASP A 158 2.44 24.93 0.75
N ILE A 159 3.58 25.18 0.17
CA ILE A 159 4.38 24.17 -0.55
C ILE A 159 4.74 22.96 0.33
N LYS A 160 4.86 23.16 1.65
CA LYS A 160 5.15 22.08 2.61
C LYS A 160 3.97 21.13 2.76
N ASP A 161 2.74 21.63 2.74
CA ASP A 161 1.54 20.80 2.78
C ASP A 161 1.44 19.92 1.51
N VAL A 162 1.81 20.47 0.36
CA VAL A 162 1.87 19.74 -0.91
C VAL A 162 2.94 18.65 -0.86
N ASP A 163 4.12 18.94 -0.29
CA ASP A 163 5.19 17.95 -0.14
C ASP A 163 4.78 16.81 0.80
N LYS A 164 4.12 17.09 1.92
CA LYS A 164 3.59 16.06 2.83
C LYS A 164 2.52 15.21 2.18
N LEU A 165 1.62 15.79 1.40
CA LEU A 165 0.64 15.04 0.63
C LEU A 165 1.31 14.16 -0.43
N ALA A 166 2.36 14.66 -1.08
CA ALA A 166 3.15 13.88 -2.00
C ALA A 166 3.87 12.70 -1.31
N VAL A 167 4.30 12.84 -0.04
CA VAL A 167 4.83 11.72 0.76
C VAL A 167 3.80 10.61 0.90
N VAL A 168 2.56 10.93 1.30
CA VAL A 168 1.48 9.93 1.41
C VAL A 168 1.24 9.26 0.05
N MET A 169 1.04 10.05 -1.00
CA MET A 169 0.75 9.52 -2.33
C MET A 169 1.91 8.68 -2.89
N GLY A 170 3.15 9.09 -2.66
CA GLY A 170 4.34 8.34 -3.05
C GLY A 170 4.44 6.98 -2.34
N HIS A 171 4.12 6.93 -1.05
CA HIS A 171 4.06 5.69 -0.27
C HIS A 171 2.99 4.73 -0.83
N GLU A 172 1.77 5.23 -1.09
CA GLU A 172 0.69 4.42 -1.66
C GLU A 172 1.03 3.89 -3.07
N ILE A 173 1.64 4.73 -3.90
CA ILE A 173 2.14 4.33 -5.22
C ILE A 173 3.24 3.28 -5.08
N GLY A 174 4.12 3.41 -4.08
CA GLY A 174 5.14 2.42 -3.74
C GLY A 174 4.57 1.04 -3.48
N HIS A 175 3.44 0.95 -2.75
CA HIS A 175 2.72 -0.32 -2.57
C HIS A 175 2.23 -0.93 -3.88
N ALA A 176 1.74 -0.12 -4.82
CA ALA A 176 1.27 -0.60 -6.11
C ALA A 176 2.44 -1.08 -6.99
N MET A 177 3.53 -0.32 -7.05
CA MET A 177 4.74 -0.65 -7.81
C MET A 177 5.40 -1.95 -7.32
N ALA A 178 5.46 -2.14 -5.99
CA ALA A 178 6.02 -3.35 -5.38
C ALA A 178 5.04 -4.54 -5.33
N HIS A 179 3.87 -4.41 -5.95
CA HIS A 179 2.83 -5.45 -6.03
C HIS A 179 2.31 -5.94 -4.67
N HIS A 180 2.38 -5.10 -3.62
CA HIS A 180 2.00 -5.51 -2.26
C HIS A 180 0.54 -5.96 -2.16
N GLY A 181 -0.37 -5.37 -2.96
CA GLY A 181 -1.76 -5.82 -3.07
C GLY A 181 -1.88 -7.24 -3.62
N ALA A 182 -1.15 -7.59 -4.68
CA ALA A 182 -1.13 -8.93 -5.28
C ALA A 182 -0.54 -9.96 -4.30
N LYS A 183 0.57 -9.63 -3.65
CA LYS A 183 1.21 -10.47 -2.62
C LYS A 183 0.29 -10.71 -1.43
N ARG A 184 -0.43 -9.69 -0.98
CA ARG A 184 -1.45 -9.83 0.07
C ARG A 184 -2.59 -10.76 -0.34
N MET A 185 -3.09 -10.65 -1.58
CA MET A 185 -4.08 -11.59 -2.13
C MET A 185 -3.54 -13.02 -2.17
N SER A 186 -2.30 -13.22 -2.60
CA SER A 186 -1.63 -14.52 -2.66
C SER A 186 -1.48 -15.14 -1.26
N ASN A 187 -1.05 -14.36 -0.27
CA ASN A 187 -0.95 -14.80 1.11
C ASN A 187 -2.33 -15.17 1.70
N THR A 188 -3.38 -14.43 1.32
CA THR A 188 -4.77 -14.75 1.68
C THR A 188 -5.18 -16.12 1.13
N GLN A 189 -4.90 -16.40 -0.13
CA GLN A 189 -5.18 -17.70 -0.75
C GLN A 189 -4.40 -18.82 -0.07
N LEU A 190 -3.12 -18.60 0.22
CA LEU A 190 -2.29 -19.58 0.95
C LEU A 190 -2.87 -19.88 2.33
N ALA A 191 -3.30 -18.86 3.07
CA ALA A 191 -3.95 -19.02 4.37
C ALA A 191 -5.28 -19.78 4.26
N GLN A 192 -6.07 -19.55 3.20
CA GLN A 192 -7.29 -20.32 2.94
C GLN A 192 -7.00 -21.80 2.67
N PHE A 193 -5.99 -22.13 1.85
CA PHE A 193 -5.58 -23.50 1.61
C PHE A 193 -5.07 -24.17 2.90
N GLY A 194 -4.30 -23.45 3.71
CA GLY A 194 -3.88 -23.91 5.04
C GLY A 194 -5.06 -24.21 5.95
N SER A 195 -6.09 -23.36 5.97
CA SER A 195 -7.31 -23.56 6.77
C SER A 195 -8.10 -24.79 6.33
N MET A 196 -8.18 -25.04 5.02
CA MET A 196 -8.82 -26.23 4.49
C MET A 196 -8.06 -27.52 4.88
N ALA A 197 -6.72 -27.50 4.80
CA ALA A 197 -5.88 -28.61 5.23
C ALA A 197 -6.06 -28.93 6.73
N VAL A 198 -6.10 -27.88 7.57
CA VAL A 198 -6.41 -27.99 9.01
C VAL A 198 -7.81 -28.59 9.21
N ALA A 199 -8.84 -28.12 8.49
CA ALA A 199 -10.21 -28.61 8.62
C ALA A 199 -10.34 -30.11 8.31
N VAL A 200 -9.60 -30.60 7.30
CA VAL A 200 -9.54 -32.04 6.98
C VAL A 200 -8.86 -32.84 8.11
N GLY A 201 -7.80 -32.26 8.72
CA GLY A 201 -7.08 -32.89 9.84
C GLY A 201 -7.88 -32.98 11.13
N LEU A 202 -8.84 -32.06 11.34
CA LEU A 202 -9.64 -31.96 12.58
C LEU A 202 -10.80 -32.99 12.66
N GLY A 203 -11.04 -33.81 11.66
CA GLY A 203 -12.23 -34.65 11.53
C GLY A 203 -12.55 -35.60 12.70
N ASP A 204 -11.60 -35.91 13.58
CA ASP A 204 -11.77 -36.75 14.77
C ASP A 204 -11.70 -35.96 16.10
N MET A 205 -11.56 -34.63 16.04
CA MET A 205 -11.51 -33.79 17.24
C MET A 205 -12.95 -33.46 17.69
N SER A 206 -13.13 -33.23 18.97
CA SER A 206 -14.41 -32.72 19.50
C SER A 206 -14.77 -31.38 18.88
N VAL A 207 -16.06 -31.07 18.78
CA VAL A 207 -16.54 -29.81 18.18
C VAL A 207 -15.90 -28.58 18.87
N SER A 208 -15.69 -28.63 20.19
CA SER A 208 -15.05 -27.56 20.95
C SER A 208 -13.58 -27.36 20.54
N GLN A 209 -12.84 -28.45 20.36
CA GLN A 209 -11.45 -28.39 19.89
C GLN A 209 -11.35 -27.90 18.45
N GLN A 210 -12.23 -28.38 17.55
CA GLN A 210 -12.32 -27.88 16.17
C GLN A 210 -12.57 -26.38 16.12
N ASN A 211 -13.52 -25.88 16.94
CA ASN A 211 -13.84 -24.45 17.01
C ASN A 211 -12.67 -23.62 17.56
N MET A 212 -11.96 -24.12 18.57
CA MET A 212 -10.80 -23.45 19.14
C MET A 212 -9.66 -23.29 18.08
N VAL A 213 -9.35 -24.35 17.33
CA VAL A 213 -8.32 -24.33 16.28
C VAL A 213 -8.74 -23.43 15.14
N ARG A 214 -10.00 -23.50 14.69
CA ARG A 214 -10.53 -22.61 13.63
C ARG A 214 -10.51 -21.16 14.05
N GLN A 215 -10.86 -20.86 15.31
CA GLN A 215 -10.84 -19.51 15.83
C GLN A 215 -9.41 -18.97 15.94
N ALA A 216 -8.47 -19.76 16.47
CA ALA A 216 -7.06 -19.38 16.55
C ALA A 216 -6.46 -19.14 15.16
N PHE A 217 -6.74 -20.02 14.20
CA PHE A 217 -6.27 -19.87 12.83
C PHE A 217 -6.93 -18.67 12.13
N GLY A 218 -8.25 -18.48 12.33
CA GLY A 218 -9.00 -17.34 11.78
C GLY A 218 -8.49 -15.99 12.29
N MET A 219 -8.20 -15.87 13.59
CA MET A 219 -7.61 -14.66 14.17
C MET A 219 -6.20 -14.39 13.63
N ALA A 220 -5.36 -15.42 13.55
CA ALA A 220 -4.02 -15.29 12.98
C ALA A 220 -4.07 -14.89 11.49
N ALA A 221 -4.99 -15.49 10.73
CA ALA A 221 -5.19 -15.14 9.32
C ALA A 221 -5.71 -13.70 9.16
N GLN A 222 -6.74 -13.30 9.92
CA GLN A 222 -7.29 -11.93 9.83
C GLN A 222 -6.25 -10.87 10.19
N GLY A 223 -5.51 -11.04 11.27
CA GLY A 223 -4.48 -10.08 11.68
C GLY A 223 -3.36 -9.91 10.63
N GLY A 224 -3.00 -10.98 9.94
CA GLY A 224 -1.97 -10.95 8.88
C GLY A 224 -2.50 -10.51 7.51
N LEU A 225 -3.82 -10.49 7.29
CA LEU A 225 -4.43 -10.21 5.99
C LEU A 225 -4.88 -8.76 5.83
N MET A 226 -5.13 -8.05 6.92
CA MET A 226 -5.66 -6.68 6.87
C MET A 226 -4.55 -5.62 6.80
N ALA A 227 -3.43 -5.83 7.47
CA ALA A 227 -2.29 -4.91 7.45
C ALA A 227 -1.22 -5.37 6.44
N PHE A 228 -0.48 -4.41 5.87
CA PHE A 228 0.75 -4.73 5.17
C PHE A 228 1.81 -5.21 6.17
N SER A 229 2.73 -6.06 5.71
CA SER A 229 3.84 -6.50 6.56
C SER A 229 4.78 -5.32 6.83
N ARG A 230 5.59 -5.40 7.90
CA ARG A 230 6.60 -4.36 8.18
C ARG A 230 7.61 -4.20 7.03
N ASP A 231 7.90 -5.30 6.33
CA ASP A 231 8.80 -5.27 5.18
C ASP A 231 8.15 -4.55 4.01
N HIS A 232 6.86 -4.79 3.73
CA HIS A 232 6.09 -4.05 2.72
C HIS A 232 6.04 -2.55 3.02
N GLU A 233 5.85 -2.18 4.29
CA GLU A 233 5.87 -0.77 4.69
C GLU A 233 7.25 -0.14 4.45
N THR A 234 8.33 -0.82 4.83
CA THR A 234 9.70 -0.36 4.61
C THR A 234 10.01 -0.21 3.12
N GLN A 235 9.54 -1.14 2.30
CA GLN A 235 9.69 -1.07 0.84
C GLN A 235 8.91 0.10 0.25
N ALA A 236 7.64 0.28 0.66
CA ALA A 236 6.81 1.39 0.20
C ALA A 236 7.38 2.75 0.61
N ASP A 237 7.92 2.87 1.82
CA ASP A 237 8.62 4.07 2.28
C ASP A 237 9.84 4.40 1.42
N LYS A 238 10.67 3.40 1.11
CA LYS A 238 11.87 3.58 0.29
C LYS A 238 11.53 3.95 -1.13
N ILE A 239 10.58 3.24 -1.74
CA ILE A 239 10.11 3.55 -3.10
C ILE A 239 9.47 4.96 -3.10
N GLY A 240 8.60 5.25 -2.15
CA GLY A 240 7.96 6.57 -2.02
C GLY A 240 8.99 7.69 -1.94
N LEU A 241 10.05 7.54 -1.13
CA LEU A 241 11.13 8.51 -1.01
C LEU A 241 11.87 8.72 -2.34
N GLU A 242 12.13 7.65 -3.09
CA GLU A 242 12.72 7.72 -4.43
C GLU A 242 11.81 8.45 -5.44
N LEU A 243 10.49 8.25 -5.34
CA LEU A 243 9.52 8.95 -6.17
C LEU A 243 9.46 10.45 -5.84
N LEU A 244 9.46 10.82 -4.56
CA LEU A 244 9.48 12.23 -4.13
C LEU A 244 10.63 13.00 -4.75
N VAL A 245 11.83 12.44 -4.63
CA VAL A 245 13.05 13.06 -5.16
C VAL A 245 12.97 13.25 -6.67
N ARG A 246 12.47 12.24 -7.42
CA ARG A 246 12.32 12.32 -8.87
C ARG A 246 11.23 13.29 -9.30
N ALA A 247 10.17 13.38 -8.52
CA ALA A 247 9.07 14.31 -8.73
C ALA A 247 9.36 15.74 -8.23
N CYS A 248 10.54 15.99 -7.65
CA CYS A 248 10.94 17.26 -7.06
C CYS A 248 10.01 17.73 -5.93
N TYR A 249 9.61 16.81 -5.05
CA TYR A 249 9.04 17.10 -3.75
C TYR A 249 10.10 16.97 -2.67
N ASP A 250 10.02 17.81 -1.62
CA ASP A 250 11.05 17.85 -0.57
C ASP A 250 11.00 16.55 0.28
N PRO A 251 12.02 15.68 0.21
CA PRO A 251 12.01 14.44 0.99
C PRO A 251 12.09 14.66 2.50
N ARG A 252 12.51 15.88 2.95
CA ARG A 252 12.65 16.21 4.37
C ARG A 252 11.32 16.31 5.11
N GLU A 253 10.20 16.40 4.38
CA GLU A 253 8.86 16.41 4.96
C GLU A 253 8.37 15.00 5.40
N ALA A 254 9.00 13.92 4.89
CA ALA A 254 8.57 12.56 5.20
C ALA A 254 8.70 12.18 6.69
N PRO A 255 9.81 12.43 7.41
CA PRO A 255 9.92 12.06 8.83
C PRO A 255 8.87 12.75 9.70
N GLU A 256 8.62 14.06 9.48
CA GLU A 256 7.63 14.81 10.25
C GLU A 256 6.21 14.27 10.02
N LEU A 257 5.86 13.96 8.78
CA LEU A 257 4.57 13.36 8.45
C LEU A 257 4.35 12.05 9.23
N TRP A 258 5.33 11.16 9.22
CA TRP A 258 5.22 9.87 9.92
C TRP A 258 5.15 10.00 11.43
N GLU A 259 5.81 11.01 12.02
CA GLU A 259 5.68 11.33 13.44
C GLU A 259 4.25 11.80 13.77
N ARG A 260 3.67 12.68 12.95
CA ARG A 260 2.26 13.13 13.08
C ARG A 260 1.28 11.97 12.94
N MET A 261 1.47 11.12 11.92
CA MET A 261 0.65 9.93 11.73
C MET A 261 0.71 8.99 12.95
N GLY A 262 1.89 8.80 13.54
CA GLY A 262 2.06 8.01 14.75
C GLY A 262 1.29 8.55 15.96
N GLN A 263 1.15 9.86 16.08
CA GLN A 263 0.41 10.51 17.17
C GLN A 263 -1.11 10.27 17.07
N LEU A 264 -1.65 10.15 15.87
CA LEU A 264 -3.07 9.81 15.66
C LEU A 264 -3.42 8.39 16.16
N GLY A 265 -2.46 7.48 16.18
CA GLY A 265 -2.64 6.09 16.62
C GLY A 265 -2.78 5.92 18.14
N GLY A 266 -2.55 6.94 18.96
CA GLY A 266 -2.61 6.89 20.42
C GLY A 266 -4.03 6.85 21.04
N GLY A 267 -5.10 6.87 20.21
CA GLY A 267 -6.49 6.79 20.65
C GLY A 267 -7.01 5.36 20.81
N GLN A 268 -8.22 5.23 21.40
CA GLN A 268 -8.88 3.92 21.59
C GLN A 268 -9.22 3.20 20.28
N ARG A 269 -9.30 3.92 19.16
CA ARG A 269 -9.48 3.38 17.80
C ARG A 269 -8.53 4.12 16.87
N PRO A 270 -7.43 3.47 16.44
CA PRO A 270 -6.56 4.06 15.44
C PRO A 270 -7.33 4.29 14.13
N PRO A 271 -7.01 5.34 13.36
CA PRO A 271 -7.57 5.56 12.04
C PRO A 271 -7.44 4.31 11.16
N GLU A 272 -8.33 4.14 10.19
CA GLU A 272 -8.33 2.96 9.28
C GLU A 272 -6.98 2.82 8.58
N TRP A 273 -6.40 3.93 8.13
CA TRP A 273 -5.09 3.95 7.51
C TRP A 273 -4.00 3.35 8.43
N MET A 274 -3.99 3.67 9.74
CA MET A 274 -3.07 3.09 10.72
C MET A 274 -3.27 1.59 10.93
N SER A 275 -4.47 1.08 10.67
CA SER A 275 -4.78 -0.35 10.77
C SER A 275 -4.20 -1.14 9.59
N THR A 276 -4.06 -0.50 8.42
CA THR A 276 -3.46 -1.08 7.22
C THR A 276 -1.98 -0.79 7.09
N HIS A 277 -1.50 0.33 7.65
CA HIS A 277 -0.11 0.82 7.59
C HIS A 277 0.45 1.04 9.01
N PRO A 278 0.86 -0.02 9.70
CA PRO A 278 1.32 0.10 11.08
C PRO A 278 2.57 0.96 11.18
N ALA A 279 2.51 1.95 12.08
CA ALA A 279 3.69 2.73 12.44
C ALA A 279 4.71 1.85 13.16
N SER A 280 5.99 2.07 12.91
CA SER A 280 7.06 1.43 13.65
C SER A 280 8.24 2.37 13.86
N GLU A 281 8.95 2.21 14.99
CA GLU A 281 10.20 2.92 15.25
C GLU A 281 11.26 2.63 14.17
N THR A 282 11.20 1.45 13.55
CA THR A 282 12.08 1.04 12.46
C THR A 282 11.90 1.96 11.23
N ARG A 283 10.68 2.34 10.89
CA ARG A 283 10.40 3.25 9.75
C ARG A 283 11.09 4.60 9.96
N ALA A 284 10.92 5.21 11.15
CA ALA A 284 11.57 6.48 11.47
C ALA A 284 13.12 6.36 11.45
N ALA A 285 13.69 5.24 11.88
CA ALA A 285 15.12 4.98 11.80
C ALA A 285 15.60 4.87 10.35
N ASN A 286 14.85 4.15 9.51
CA ASN A 286 15.14 3.99 8.08
C ASN A 286 15.14 5.34 7.35
N PHE A 287 14.15 6.20 7.61
CA PHE A 287 14.13 7.54 7.01
C PHE A 287 15.35 8.37 7.40
N ARG A 288 15.81 8.30 8.66
CA ARG A 288 17.03 9.01 9.08
C ARG A 288 18.27 8.50 8.35
N GLU A 289 18.36 7.19 8.11
CA GLU A 289 19.44 6.56 7.35
C GLU A 289 19.44 6.99 5.86
N TRP A 290 18.27 6.99 5.22
CA TRP A 290 18.16 7.27 3.79
C TRP A 290 18.19 8.76 3.46
N MET A 291 17.83 9.63 4.41
CA MET A 291 17.67 11.06 4.17
C MET A 291 18.90 11.76 3.59
N PRO A 292 20.16 11.49 4.01
CA PRO A 292 21.32 12.14 3.42
C PRO A 292 21.44 11.91 1.91
N ALA A 293 21.19 10.68 1.47
CA ALA A 293 21.22 10.33 0.03
C ALA A 293 20.04 10.95 -0.72
N ALA A 294 18.84 10.90 -0.16
CA ALA A 294 17.63 11.47 -0.75
C ALA A 294 17.78 13.00 -0.95
N VAL A 295 18.27 13.71 0.06
CA VAL A 295 18.50 15.17 -0.03
C VAL A 295 19.59 15.50 -1.05
N ALA A 296 20.67 14.72 -1.14
CA ALA A 296 21.71 14.93 -2.13
C ALA A 296 21.17 14.77 -3.56
N MET A 297 20.35 13.72 -3.79
CA MET A 297 19.71 13.50 -5.08
C MET A 297 18.69 14.61 -5.41
N TYR A 298 17.87 15.01 -4.46
CA TYR A 298 16.91 16.10 -4.60
C TYR A 298 17.59 17.39 -5.05
N LYS A 299 18.69 17.77 -4.38
CA LYS A 299 19.48 18.96 -4.74
C LYS A 299 20.04 18.85 -6.16
N ALA A 300 20.59 17.70 -6.51
CA ALA A 300 21.18 17.48 -7.83
C ALA A 300 20.15 17.55 -8.97
N ARG A 301 18.92 17.06 -8.74
CA ARG A 301 17.88 17.01 -9.79
C ARG A 301 17.00 18.27 -9.84
N CYS A 302 16.71 18.87 -8.71
CA CYS A 302 15.60 19.80 -8.58
C CYS A 302 16.04 21.24 -8.31
N GLU A 303 17.13 21.46 -7.56
CA GLU A 303 17.60 22.84 -7.29
C GLU A 303 18.25 23.51 -8.53
N GLN A 304 18.51 22.76 -9.60
CA GLN A 304 19.00 23.32 -10.87
C GLN A 304 17.85 23.79 -11.80
N LEU A 305 16.60 23.51 -11.44
CA LEU A 305 15.40 23.87 -12.21
C LEU A 305 14.75 25.19 -11.74
N ASN A 306 15.26 25.76 -10.65
CA ASN A 306 14.89 27.07 -10.08
C ASN A 306 16.04 28.06 -10.27
#